data_746cfafadb882e0e3190a71049946eb6
#
_entry.id   746cfafadb882e0e3190a71049946eb6
#
_cell.length_a   1.000
_cell.length_b   1.000
_cell.length_c   1.000
_cell.angle_alpha   90.00
_cell.angle_beta   90.00
_cell.angle_gamma   90.00
#
_symmetry.space_group_name_H-M   'P 1'
#
loop_
_entity.id
_entity.type
_entity.pdbx_description
1 polymer ?
#
loop_
_entity_poly.entity_id
_entity_poly.type
_entity_poly.pdbx_seq_one_letter_code
_entity_poly.pdbx_strand_id
1 'polypeptide(L)'
;MSFIHPRFNTFYLLALTALLSAAVSLRSVAEERWVEGQHYQVITPPVAVGNSADVVVTEFFWYGCGHCYTFEPMLTAWGKQLPEGAVVQPSPAVWNDPMRMHAKAFYIAEVLGVKAVMHPVIFDAMHVQRKRLVSRLELRDLFEDNGVDPDKFDKAFDSFGVDSQVRQADSRARSAKVSGTPTLMVAGKYLIETRGAGNQTNMLEIARHLVEKELAAR
;
A
#
# COMPACT_ATOMS: atom_id res chain seq x y z
N MET A 1 79.54 -32.69 -10.70
CA MET A 1 78.28 -32.75 -10.03
C MET A 1 77.74 -31.35 -10.06
N SER A 2 76.81 -31.04 -11.03
CA SER A 2 76.22 -29.74 -11.17
C SER A 2 74.82 -29.76 -10.56
N PHE A 3 74.55 -28.92 -9.55
CA PHE A 3 73.21 -28.74 -8.95
C PHE A 3 72.43 -27.71 -9.75
N ILE A 4 71.39 -28.18 -10.42
CA ILE A 4 70.44 -27.32 -11.11
C ILE A 4 69.39 -26.91 -10.06
N HIS A 5 69.32 -25.61 -9.72
CA HIS A 5 68.23 -25.03 -8.89
C HIS A 5 67.06 -24.65 -9.79
N PRO A 6 65.81 -25.11 -9.53
CA PRO A 6 64.69 -24.65 -10.26
C PRO A 6 64.32 -23.24 -9.76
N ARG A 7 64.47 -22.26 -10.63
CA ARG A 7 63.91 -20.91 -10.41
C ARG A 7 62.39 -20.99 -10.54
N PHE A 8 61.71 -21.17 -9.43
CA PHE A 8 60.23 -21.01 -9.41
C PHE A 8 59.84 -19.55 -9.74
N ASN A 9 59.01 -19.43 -10.76
CA ASN A 9 58.66 -18.20 -11.42
C ASN A 9 57.71 -17.31 -10.54
N THR A 10 58.30 -16.39 -9.79
CA THR A 10 57.61 -15.41 -8.94
C THR A 10 56.60 -14.59 -9.69
N PHE A 11 56.68 -14.52 -11.02
CA PHE A 11 55.73 -13.82 -11.90
C PHE A 11 54.35 -14.49 -11.96
N TYR A 12 54.24 -15.82 -11.77
CA TYR A 12 52.93 -16.49 -11.80
C TYR A 12 52.10 -16.23 -10.54
N LEU A 13 52.75 -16.06 -9.39
CA LEU A 13 52.03 -15.73 -8.13
C LEU A 13 51.47 -14.31 -8.13
N LEU A 14 52.17 -13.34 -8.71
CA LEU A 14 51.71 -11.94 -8.81
C LEU A 14 50.56 -11.79 -9.82
N ALA A 15 50.57 -12.57 -10.91
CA ALA A 15 49.48 -12.56 -11.88
C ALA A 15 48.16 -13.16 -11.33
N LEU A 16 48.28 -14.21 -10.49
CA LEU A 16 47.11 -14.86 -9.88
C LEU A 16 46.43 -13.99 -8.81
N THR A 17 47.21 -13.24 -8.03
CA THR A 17 46.67 -12.30 -7.03
C THR A 17 46.01 -11.08 -7.65
N ALA A 18 46.51 -10.61 -8.79
CA ALA A 18 45.90 -9.49 -9.52
C ALA A 18 44.54 -9.87 -10.17
N LEU A 19 44.38 -11.11 -10.63
CA LEU A 19 43.13 -11.63 -11.17
C LEU A 19 42.05 -11.86 -10.08
N LEU A 20 42.45 -12.28 -8.87
CA LEU A 20 41.53 -12.44 -7.75
C LEU A 20 41.01 -11.09 -7.21
N SER A 21 41.85 -10.04 -7.20
CA SER A 21 41.45 -8.70 -6.75
C SER A 21 40.51 -7.97 -7.75
N ALA A 22 40.59 -8.27 -9.05
CA ALA A 22 39.72 -7.74 -10.05
C ALA A 22 38.28 -8.34 -10.00
N ALA A 23 38.15 -9.59 -9.53
CA ALA A 23 36.84 -10.26 -9.40
C ALA A 23 36.00 -9.75 -8.22
N VAL A 24 36.62 -9.10 -7.23
CA VAL A 24 35.89 -8.54 -6.06
C VAL A 24 35.27 -7.16 -6.35
N SER A 25 35.72 -6.46 -7.38
CA SER A 25 35.28 -5.08 -7.68
C SER A 25 34.06 -5.00 -8.62
N LEU A 26 33.53 -6.12 -9.10
CA LEU A 26 32.33 -6.20 -9.92
C LEU A 26 31.10 -6.59 -9.07
N ARG A 27 30.99 -6.07 -7.86
CA ARG A 27 29.66 -5.87 -7.31
C ARG A 27 29.05 -4.72 -8.12
N SER A 28 28.38 -5.08 -9.21
CA SER A 28 27.42 -4.22 -9.87
C SER A 28 26.57 -3.61 -8.77
N VAL A 29 26.71 -2.32 -8.52
CA VAL A 29 25.67 -1.53 -7.85
C VAL A 29 24.51 -1.63 -8.84
N ALA A 30 23.64 -2.61 -8.66
CA ALA A 30 22.38 -2.67 -9.39
C ALA A 30 21.72 -1.32 -9.08
N GLU A 31 21.64 -0.47 -10.10
CA GLU A 31 20.99 0.82 -10.00
C GLU A 31 19.61 0.58 -9.39
N GLU A 32 19.36 1.15 -8.22
CA GLU A 32 18.15 0.86 -7.47
C GLU A 32 16.98 1.37 -8.33
N ARG A 33 16.19 0.43 -8.88
CA ARG A 33 15.11 0.73 -9.84
C ARG A 33 14.14 1.76 -9.28
N TRP A 34 13.93 1.74 -7.95
CA TRP A 34 13.02 2.62 -7.25
C TRP A 34 13.77 3.52 -6.26
N VAL A 35 13.82 4.81 -6.55
CA VAL A 35 14.65 5.80 -5.84
C VAL A 35 13.78 6.64 -4.91
N GLU A 36 14.22 6.78 -3.65
CA GLU A 36 13.64 7.70 -2.68
C GLU A 36 13.68 9.15 -3.20
N GLY A 37 12.62 9.92 -2.92
CA GLY A 37 12.46 11.30 -3.36
C GLY A 37 12.00 11.44 -4.81
N GLN A 38 12.11 10.38 -5.63
CA GLN A 38 11.64 10.35 -7.00
C GLN A 38 10.39 9.49 -7.16
N HIS A 39 10.44 8.23 -6.75
CA HIS A 39 9.38 7.24 -6.94
C HIS A 39 8.52 7.04 -5.70
N TYR A 40 9.08 7.24 -4.53
CA TYR A 40 8.40 7.22 -3.23
C TYR A 40 9.05 8.21 -2.27
N GLN A 41 8.36 8.55 -1.19
CA GLN A 41 8.84 9.44 -0.14
C GLN A 41 8.94 8.70 1.19
N VAL A 42 9.94 9.04 2.01
CA VAL A 42 10.05 8.55 3.39
C VAL A 42 9.31 9.49 4.34
N ILE A 43 8.42 8.94 5.16
CA ILE A 43 7.65 9.66 6.16
C ILE A 43 8.43 9.67 7.48
N THR A 44 8.70 10.83 8.01
CA THR A 44 9.37 11.00 9.30
C THR A 44 8.58 11.97 10.18
N PRO A 45 8.19 11.58 11.41
CA PRO A 45 8.26 10.22 11.96
C PRO A 45 7.29 9.24 11.25
N PRO A 46 7.51 7.91 11.34
CA PRO A 46 6.60 6.94 10.77
C PRO A 46 5.17 7.05 11.32
N VAL A 47 4.17 6.80 10.48
CA VAL A 47 2.76 6.79 10.87
C VAL A 47 2.40 5.42 11.45
N ALA A 48 1.69 5.42 12.59
CA ALA A 48 1.24 4.18 13.20
C ALA A 48 0.23 3.45 12.29
N VAL A 49 0.49 2.17 12.03
CA VAL A 49 -0.36 1.27 11.23
C VAL A 49 -1.09 0.22 12.08
N GLY A 50 -1.21 0.48 13.37
CA GLY A 50 -1.77 -0.47 14.35
C GLY A 50 -0.74 -1.48 14.87
N ASN A 51 -1.20 -2.46 15.64
CA ASN A 51 -0.36 -3.52 16.24
C ASN A 51 -0.31 -4.76 15.34
N SER A 52 -0.03 -4.59 14.05
CA SER A 52 0.13 -5.72 13.14
C SER A 52 1.55 -6.28 13.24
N ALA A 53 1.65 -7.61 13.31
CA ALA A 53 2.91 -8.30 13.11
C ALA A 53 3.34 -8.28 11.63
N ASP A 54 2.41 -7.94 10.72
CA ASP A 54 2.64 -7.89 9.29
C ASP A 54 3.16 -6.53 8.82
N VAL A 55 3.79 -6.50 7.66
CA VAL A 55 4.07 -5.29 6.90
C VAL A 55 2.75 -4.81 6.28
N VAL A 56 2.19 -3.74 6.84
CA VAL A 56 0.92 -3.20 6.36
C VAL A 56 1.16 -2.29 5.16
N VAL A 57 0.47 -2.60 4.06
CA VAL A 57 0.33 -1.70 2.91
C VAL A 57 -1.03 -1.01 3.02
N THR A 58 -1.02 0.26 3.45
CA THR A 58 -2.24 1.06 3.55
C THR A 58 -2.56 1.68 2.21
N GLU A 59 -3.76 1.45 1.67
CA GLU A 59 -4.28 2.22 0.56
C GLU A 59 -5.13 3.38 1.07
N PHE A 60 -4.77 4.60 0.71
CA PHE A 60 -5.65 5.75 0.87
C PHE A 60 -6.49 5.91 -0.39
N PHE A 61 -7.81 5.76 -0.24
CA PHE A 61 -8.76 5.77 -1.34
C PHE A 61 -9.97 6.66 -1.06
N TRP A 62 -10.75 6.91 -2.09
CA TRP A 62 -12.07 7.53 -1.98
C TRP A 62 -13.03 6.87 -2.98
N TYR A 63 -14.21 6.48 -2.56
CA TYR A 63 -15.20 5.87 -3.44
C TYR A 63 -15.58 6.73 -4.65
N GLY A 64 -15.56 8.07 -4.53
CA GLY A 64 -15.83 8.98 -5.65
C GLY A 64 -14.63 9.20 -6.59
N CYS A 65 -13.49 8.57 -6.34
CA CYS A 65 -12.29 8.71 -7.16
C CYS A 65 -12.26 7.68 -8.29
N GLY A 66 -12.36 8.12 -9.56
CA GLY A 66 -12.30 7.22 -10.72
C GLY A 66 -11.00 6.44 -10.84
N HIS A 67 -9.87 7.05 -10.41
CA HIS A 67 -8.59 6.34 -10.39
C HIS A 67 -8.55 5.25 -9.31
N CYS A 68 -9.23 5.43 -8.16
CA CYS A 68 -9.37 4.37 -7.16
C CYS A 68 -10.24 3.22 -7.70
N TYR A 69 -11.35 3.56 -8.36
CA TYR A 69 -12.22 2.56 -8.98
C TYR A 69 -11.48 1.66 -9.97
N THR A 70 -10.61 2.23 -10.82
CA THR A 70 -9.81 1.45 -11.77
C THR A 70 -8.65 0.71 -11.10
N PHE A 71 -8.16 1.19 -9.96
CA PHE A 71 -7.07 0.60 -9.21
C PHE A 71 -7.49 -0.60 -8.36
N GLU A 72 -8.71 -0.58 -7.84
CA GLU A 72 -9.24 -1.58 -6.90
C GLU A 72 -9.06 -3.05 -7.36
N PRO A 73 -9.46 -3.45 -8.60
CA PRO A 73 -9.26 -4.82 -9.05
C PRO A 73 -7.77 -5.20 -9.15
N MET A 74 -6.90 -4.25 -9.50
CA MET A 74 -5.46 -4.47 -9.58
C MET A 74 -4.87 -4.69 -8.17
N LEU A 75 -5.23 -3.82 -7.21
CA LEU A 75 -4.77 -3.89 -5.83
C LEU A 75 -5.27 -5.16 -5.13
N THR A 76 -6.53 -5.52 -5.34
CA THR A 76 -7.12 -6.76 -4.80
C THR A 76 -6.41 -8.01 -5.34
N ALA A 77 -6.11 -8.06 -6.64
CA ALA A 77 -5.39 -9.18 -7.24
C ALA A 77 -3.94 -9.24 -6.74
N TRP A 78 -3.27 -8.10 -6.65
CA TRP A 78 -1.91 -7.97 -6.16
C TRP A 78 -1.80 -8.32 -4.66
N GLY A 79 -2.77 -7.91 -3.85
CA GLY A 79 -2.81 -8.21 -2.42
C GLY A 79 -2.82 -9.71 -2.12
N LYS A 80 -3.48 -10.51 -2.97
CA LYS A 80 -3.48 -12.00 -2.87
C LYS A 80 -2.12 -12.64 -3.18
N GLN A 81 -1.21 -11.90 -3.79
CA GLN A 81 0.13 -12.34 -4.18
C GLN A 81 1.23 -11.79 -3.25
N LEU A 82 0.85 -11.10 -2.17
CA LEU A 82 1.81 -10.64 -1.19
C LEU A 82 2.47 -11.84 -0.48
N PRO A 83 3.76 -11.70 -0.11
CA PRO A 83 4.43 -12.71 0.71
C PRO A 83 3.78 -12.81 2.09
N GLU A 84 3.97 -13.94 2.76
CA GLU A 84 3.60 -14.11 4.16
C GLU A 84 4.23 -13.00 5.02
N GLY A 85 3.47 -12.49 5.97
CA GLY A 85 3.88 -11.35 6.80
C GLY A 85 3.65 -9.99 6.17
N ALA A 86 2.85 -9.90 5.08
CA ALA A 86 2.42 -8.63 4.50
C ALA A 86 0.92 -8.63 4.19
N VAL A 87 0.25 -7.48 4.37
CA VAL A 87 -1.21 -7.35 4.21
C VAL A 87 -1.60 -5.98 3.63
N VAL A 88 -2.65 -5.97 2.79
CA VAL A 88 -3.28 -4.71 2.33
C VAL A 88 -4.37 -4.30 3.31
N GLN A 89 -4.36 -3.03 3.70
CA GLN A 89 -5.37 -2.41 4.55
C GLN A 89 -5.90 -1.12 3.92
N PRO A 90 -7.10 -1.13 3.32
CA PRO A 90 -7.71 0.09 2.81
C PRO A 90 -8.06 1.08 3.94
N SER A 91 -7.88 2.36 3.67
CA SER A 91 -8.17 3.47 4.58
C SER A 91 -8.82 4.62 3.80
N PRO A 92 -10.11 4.88 3.97
CA PRO A 92 -10.76 5.96 3.24
C PRO A 92 -10.18 7.32 3.63
N ALA A 93 -9.88 8.16 2.64
CA ALA A 93 -9.51 9.56 2.83
C ALA A 93 -10.75 10.40 3.18
N VAL A 94 -10.58 11.41 4.06
CA VAL A 94 -11.69 12.21 4.59
C VAL A 94 -11.32 13.69 4.56
N TRP A 95 -11.58 14.40 3.45
CA TRP A 95 -11.23 15.81 3.30
C TRP A 95 -12.46 16.74 3.30
N ASN A 96 -13.67 16.18 3.14
CA ASN A 96 -14.94 16.90 3.12
C ASN A 96 -16.09 16.00 3.57
N ASP A 97 -17.30 16.57 3.69
CA ASP A 97 -18.46 15.84 4.19
C ASP A 97 -18.93 14.69 3.27
N PRO A 98 -18.96 14.80 1.93
CA PRO A 98 -19.18 13.65 1.06
C PRO A 98 -18.22 12.50 1.31
N MET A 99 -16.92 12.78 1.43
CA MET A 99 -15.91 11.76 1.71
C MET A 99 -16.09 11.15 3.10
N ARG A 100 -16.51 11.93 4.09
CA ARG A 100 -16.86 11.44 5.44
C ARG A 100 -18.02 10.46 5.39
N MET A 101 -19.06 10.75 4.60
CA MET A 101 -20.21 9.85 4.42
C MET A 101 -19.76 8.53 3.78
N HIS A 102 -18.92 8.59 2.76
CA HIS A 102 -18.36 7.41 2.10
C HIS A 102 -17.43 6.61 3.03
N ALA A 103 -16.66 7.27 3.87
CA ALA A 103 -15.84 6.61 4.88
C ALA A 103 -16.69 5.89 5.93
N LYS A 104 -17.83 6.50 6.34
CA LYS A 104 -18.81 5.80 7.21
C LYS A 104 -19.32 4.53 6.53
N ALA A 105 -19.68 4.58 5.25
CA ALA A 105 -20.15 3.41 4.51
C ALA A 105 -19.11 2.27 4.52
N PHE A 106 -17.82 2.60 4.31
CA PHE A 106 -16.73 1.62 4.38
C PHE A 106 -16.65 0.95 5.76
N TYR A 107 -16.64 1.74 6.84
CA TYR A 107 -16.52 1.19 8.19
C TYR A 107 -17.80 0.50 8.69
N ILE A 108 -19.00 0.92 8.24
CA ILE A 108 -20.24 0.18 8.46
C ILE A 108 -20.15 -1.22 7.83
N ALA A 109 -19.70 -1.29 6.57
CA ALA A 109 -19.53 -2.57 5.90
C ALA A 109 -18.50 -3.48 6.61
N GLU A 110 -17.45 -2.89 7.17
CA GLU A 110 -16.44 -3.61 7.95
C GLU A 110 -17.00 -4.14 9.28
N VAL A 111 -17.67 -3.28 10.06
CA VAL A 111 -18.28 -3.65 11.35
C VAL A 111 -19.38 -4.70 11.20
N LEU A 112 -20.15 -4.64 10.12
CA LEU A 112 -21.20 -5.61 9.82
C LEU A 112 -20.68 -6.90 9.16
N GLY A 113 -19.36 -6.98 8.85
CA GLY A 113 -18.75 -8.16 8.22
C GLY A 113 -19.13 -8.34 6.75
N VAL A 114 -19.64 -7.30 6.09
CA VAL A 114 -20.12 -7.34 4.69
C VAL A 114 -19.21 -6.58 3.72
N LYS A 115 -18.02 -6.17 4.17
CA LYS A 115 -17.09 -5.37 3.37
C LYS A 115 -16.75 -6.03 2.02
N ALA A 116 -16.53 -7.32 1.99
CA ALA A 116 -16.19 -8.04 0.75
C ALA A 116 -17.26 -7.90 -0.35
N VAL A 117 -18.54 -7.76 0.05
CA VAL A 117 -19.67 -7.53 -0.86
C VAL A 117 -19.85 -6.04 -1.11
N MET A 118 -19.92 -5.23 -0.05
CA MET A 118 -20.31 -3.83 -0.17
C MET A 118 -19.22 -2.94 -0.77
N HIS A 119 -17.95 -3.26 -0.62
CA HIS A 119 -16.88 -2.41 -1.16
C HIS A 119 -16.96 -2.26 -2.69
N PRO A 120 -17.02 -3.34 -3.49
CA PRO A 120 -17.24 -3.20 -4.93
C PRO A 120 -18.63 -2.63 -5.28
N VAL A 121 -19.68 -2.97 -4.52
CA VAL A 121 -21.03 -2.44 -4.74
C VAL A 121 -21.08 -0.92 -4.60
N ILE A 122 -20.41 -0.34 -3.61
CA ILE A 122 -20.35 1.12 -3.43
C ILE A 122 -19.60 1.78 -4.59
N PHE A 123 -18.47 1.22 -5.02
CA PHE A 123 -17.75 1.71 -6.19
C PHE A 123 -18.61 1.68 -7.45
N ASP A 124 -19.30 0.56 -7.73
CA ASP A 124 -20.18 0.43 -8.90
C ASP A 124 -21.39 1.38 -8.84
N ALA A 125 -21.99 1.53 -7.67
CA ALA A 125 -23.08 2.48 -7.47
C ALA A 125 -22.66 3.92 -7.84
N MET A 126 -21.43 4.31 -7.51
CA MET A 126 -20.95 5.67 -7.80
C MET A 126 -20.45 5.83 -9.25
N HIS A 127 -19.70 4.86 -9.78
CA HIS A 127 -19.05 5.01 -11.10
C HIS A 127 -19.90 4.53 -12.28
N VAL A 128 -20.69 3.47 -12.07
CA VAL A 128 -21.56 2.90 -13.11
C VAL A 128 -22.96 3.48 -13.02
N GLN A 129 -23.58 3.44 -11.82
CA GLN A 129 -24.96 3.91 -11.61
C GLN A 129 -25.06 5.42 -11.36
N ARG A 130 -23.93 6.11 -11.19
CA ARG A 130 -23.88 7.57 -10.98
C ARG A 130 -24.58 8.06 -9.70
N LYS A 131 -24.74 7.19 -8.70
CA LYS A 131 -25.27 7.55 -7.38
C LYS A 131 -24.24 8.39 -6.61
N ARG A 132 -24.69 9.38 -5.87
CA ARG A 132 -23.78 10.26 -5.09
C ARG A 132 -23.47 9.72 -3.71
N LEU A 133 -24.40 9.00 -3.08
CA LEU A 133 -24.31 8.36 -1.77
C LEU A 133 -23.86 9.33 -0.64
N VAL A 134 -24.43 10.54 -0.66
CA VAL A 134 -24.05 11.63 0.26
C VAL A 134 -25.00 11.79 1.44
N SER A 135 -26.03 10.96 1.53
CA SER A 135 -26.97 10.95 2.65
C SER A 135 -27.08 9.58 3.30
N ARG A 136 -27.51 9.57 4.58
CA ARG A 136 -27.80 8.33 5.32
C ARG A 136 -28.82 7.46 4.59
N LEU A 137 -29.85 8.07 4.04
CA LEU A 137 -30.93 7.34 3.35
C LEU A 137 -30.37 6.62 2.09
N GLU A 138 -29.62 7.32 1.24
CA GLU A 138 -29.02 6.71 0.04
C GLU A 138 -28.11 5.54 0.38
N LEU A 139 -27.33 5.65 1.47
CA LEU A 139 -26.48 4.56 1.92
C LEU A 139 -27.29 3.40 2.50
N ARG A 140 -28.29 3.70 3.33
CA ARG A 140 -29.19 2.70 3.93
C ARG A 140 -29.89 1.87 2.86
N ASP A 141 -30.48 2.56 1.86
CA ASP A 141 -31.15 1.90 0.74
C ASP A 141 -30.18 1.01 -0.05
N LEU A 142 -28.95 1.49 -0.33
CA LEU A 142 -27.94 0.69 -1.02
C LEU A 142 -27.56 -0.57 -0.22
N PHE A 143 -27.41 -0.47 1.09
CA PHE A 143 -27.07 -1.59 1.95
C PHE A 143 -28.24 -2.59 2.05
N GLU A 144 -29.48 -2.10 2.18
CA GLU A 144 -30.72 -2.90 2.21
C GLU A 144 -30.91 -3.66 0.90
N ASP A 145 -30.74 -3.01 -0.26
CA ASP A 145 -30.78 -3.62 -1.60
C ASP A 145 -29.76 -4.76 -1.76
N ASN A 146 -28.71 -4.79 -0.94
CA ASN A 146 -27.67 -5.81 -0.92
C ASN A 146 -27.76 -6.75 0.30
N GLY A 147 -28.94 -6.83 0.93
CA GLY A 147 -29.26 -7.82 1.97
C GLY A 147 -28.80 -7.48 3.39
N VAL A 148 -28.44 -6.22 3.64
CA VAL A 148 -28.13 -5.75 5.00
C VAL A 148 -29.42 -5.30 5.68
N ASP A 149 -29.66 -5.81 6.87
CA ASP A 149 -30.77 -5.40 7.71
C ASP A 149 -30.71 -3.90 8.04
N PRO A 150 -31.80 -3.11 7.74
CA PRO A 150 -31.81 -1.67 7.95
C PRO A 150 -31.56 -1.23 9.39
N ASP A 151 -32.06 -1.96 10.38
CA ASP A 151 -31.85 -1.63 11.79
C ASP A 151 -30.39 -1.86 12.21
N LYS A 152 -29.72 -2.88 11.64
CA LYS A 152 -28.28 -3.09 11.85
C LYS A 152 -27.47 -1.99 11.20
N PHE A 153 -27.84 -1.57 9.99
CA PHE A 153 -27.20 -0.42 9.34
C PHE A 153 -27.32 0.83 10.20
N ASP A 154 -28.54 1.17 10.65
CA ASP A 154 -28.80 2.36 11.44
C ASP A 154 -28.01 2.37 12.77
N LYS A 155 -27.98 1.23 13.48
CA LYS A 155 -27.16 1.08 14.69
C LYS A 155 -25.68 1.26 14.43
N ALA A 156 -25.16 0.71 13.32
CA ALA A 156 -23.77 0.87 12.94
C ALA A 156 -23.46 2.31 12.53
N PHE A 157 -24.38 2.96 11.79
CA PHE A 157 -24.22 4.35 11.35
C PHE A 157 -24.11 5.33 12.52
N ASP A 158 -24.86 5.13 13.60
CA ASP A 158 -24.86 5.96 14.81
C ASP A 158 -23.84 5.49 15.86
N SER A 159 -23.04 4.46 15.55
CA SER A 159 -22.12 3.90 16.54
C SER A 159 -20.88 4.78 16.72
N PHE A 160 -20.46 4.93 17.98
CA PHE A 160 -19.18 5.55 18.33
C PHE A 160 -18.00 4.85 17.66
N GLY A 161 -18.07 3.52 17.46
CA GLY A 161 -17.03 2.73 16.83
C GLY A 161 -16.75 3.16 15.40
N VAL A 162 -17.80 3.28 14.57
CA VAL A 162 -17.68 3.75 13.18
C VAL A 162 -17.15 5.19 13.13
N ASP A 163 -17.70 6.09 13.96
CA ASP A 163 -17.21 7.47 14.02
C ASP A 163 -15.74 7.56 14.45
N SER A 164 -15.31 6.70 15.37
CA SER A 164 -13.92 6.63 15.81
C SER A 164 -12.99 6.16 14.68
N GLN A 165 -13.40 5.13 13.92
CA GLN A 165 -12.65 4.63 12.77
C GLN A 165 -12.51 5.69 11.67
N VAL A 166 -13.58 6.44 11.37
CA VAL A 166 -13.55 7.57 10.43
C VAL A 166 -12.54 8.64 10.87
N ARG A 167 -12.55 9.02 12.16
CA ARG A 167 -11.57 9.98 12.70
C ARG A 167 -10.14 9.45 12.64
N GLN A 168 -9.93 8.16 12.91
CA GLN A 168 -8.60 7.53 12.80
C GLN A 168 -8.09 7.52 11.36
N ALA A 169 -8.97 7.25 10.39
CA ALA A 169 -8.62 7.30 8.97
C ALA A 169 -8.21 8.72 8.54
N ASP A 170 -8.97 9.74 8.94
CA ASP A 170 -8.63 11.15 8.70
C ASP A 170 -7.27 11.51 9.32
N SER A 171 -7.07 11.15 10.59
CA SER A 171 -5.79 11.38 11.28
C SER A 171 -4.62 10.69 10.59
N ARG A 172 -4.80 9.43 10.15
CA ARG A 172 -3.77 8.66 9.44
C ARG A 172 -3.39 9.33 8.12
N ALA A 173 -4.38 9.74 7.32
CA ALA A 173 -4.14 10.42 6.05
C ALA A 173 -3.41 11.76 6.25
N ARG A 174 -3.79 12.55 7.27
CA ARG A 174 -3.10 13.81 7.61
C ARG A 174 -1.67 13.58 8.08
N SER A 175 -1.45 12.60 8.96
CA SER A 175 -0.12 12.27 9.48
C SER A 175 0.82 11.80 8.36
N ALA A 176 0.30 11.06 7.38
CA ALA A 176 1.02 10.64 6.19
C ALA A 176 1.16 11.76 5.14
N LYS A 177 0.53 12.93 5.35
CA LYS A 177 0.49 14.06 4.39
C LYS A 177 -0.07 13.65 3.01
N VAL A 178 -1.06 12.77 3.00
CA VAL A 178 -1.71 12.31 1.77
C VAL A 178 -2.41 13.48 1.10
N SER A 179 -2.06 13.74 -0.16
CA SER A 179 -2.57 14.87 -0.95
C SER A 179 -3.55 14.45 -2.06
N GLY A 180 -3.65 13.18 -2.37
CA GLY A 180 -4.50 12.63 -3.42
C GLY A 180 -4.80 11.15 -3.24
N THR A 181 -5.71 10.62 -4.06
CA THR A 181 -6.08 9.20 -4.09
C THR A 181 -6.05 8.66 -5.52
N PRO A 182 -5.67 7.39 -5.75
CA PRO A 182 -5.12 6.47 -4.75
C PRO A 182 -3.70 6.85 -4.33
N THR A 183 -3.34 6.54 -3.08
CA THR A 183 -1.97 6.64 -2.56
C THR A 183 -1.70 5.39 -1.72
N LEU A 184 -0.53 4.78 -1.84
CA LEU A 184 -0.11 3.66 -1.01
C LEU A 184 0.89 4.12 0.05
N MET A 185 0.81 3.52 1.23
CA MET A 185 1.79 3.70 2.31
C MET A 185 2.25 2.33 2.80
N VAL A 186 3.55 2.05 2.76
CA VAL A 186 4.13 0.78 3.24
C VAL A 186 4.73 0.97 4.63
N ALA A 187 4.36 0.09 5.55
CA ALA A 187 4.86 0.04 6.94
C ALA A 187 4.73 1.35 7.73
N GLY A 188 3.86 2.28 7.30
CA GLY A 188 3.79 3.63 7.86
C GLY A 188 4.99 4.53 7.54
N LYS A 189 5.93 4.05 6.74
CA LYS A 189 7.22 4.70 6.48
C LYS A 189 7.37 5.28 5.08
N TYR A 190 6.79 4.65 4.08
CA TYR A 190 7.01 4.98 2.68
C TYR A 190 5.70 5.35 2.01
N LEU A 191 5.64 6.53 1.41
CA LEU A 191 4.47 7.04 0.68
C LEU A 191 4.72 6.92 -0.82
N ILE A 192 3.77 6.32 -1.54
CA ILE A 192 3.84 6.09 -2.99
C ILE A 192 2.63 6.77 -3.62
N GLU A 193 2.87 7.82 -4.38
CA GLU A 193 1.85 8.56 -5.12
C GLU A 193 1.94 8.22 -6.61
N THR A 194 0.82 8.23 -7.33
CA THR A 194 0.79 7.94 -8.77
C THR A 194 1.73 8.84 -9.57
N ARG A 195 1.89 10.10 -9.16
CA ARG A 195 2.78 11.07 -9.85
C ARG A 195 4.24 10.61 -9.81
N GLY A 196 4.75 10.18 -8.65
CA GLY A 196 6.13 9.70 -8.50
C GLY A 196 6.34 8.34 -9.17
N ALA A 197 5.35 7.43 -9.04
CA ALA A 197 5.40 6.11 -9.63
C ALA A 197 5.22 6.13 -11.17
N GLY A 198 4.59 7.16 -11.72
CA GLY A 198 4.27 7.29 -13.14
C GLY A 198 2.96 6.62 -13.55
N ASN A 199 2.59 5.48 -12.95
CA ASN A 199 1.32 4.77 -13.18
C ASN A 199 0.98 3.84 -12.01
N GLN A 200 -0.23 3.28 -12.02
CA GLN A 200 -0.75 2.40 -10.96
C GLN A 200 -0.02 1.05 -10.88
N THR A 201 0.42 0.49 -12.01
CA THR A 201 1.22 -0.75 -12.02
C THR A 201 2.54 -0.54 -11.29
N ASN A 202 3.24 0.55 -11.58
CA ASN A 202 4.48 0.89 -10.88
C ASN A 202 4.25 1.14 -9.39
N MET A 203 3.11 1.73 -8.97
CA MET A 203 2.78 1.86 -7.54
C MET A 203 2.82 0.51 -6.84
N LEU A 204 2.26 -0.54 -7.46
CA LEU A 204 2.25 -1.90 -6.90
C LEU A 204 3.65 -2.53 -6.89
N GLU A 205 4.46 -2.29 -7.93
CA GLU A 205 5.85 -2.78 -7.98
C GLU A 205 6.73 -2.09 -6.93
N ILE A 206 6.60 -0.78 -6.75
CA ILE A 206 7.29 -0.03 -5.69
C ILE A 206 6.86 -0.54 -4.32
N ALA A 207 5.55 -0.75 -4.12
CA ALA A 207 5.03 -1.28 -2.86
C ALA A 207 5.59 -2.68 -2.56
N ARG A 208 5.69 -3.57 -3.55
CA ARG A 208 6.29 -4.90 -3.41
C ARG A 208 7.76 -4.80 -3.00
N HIS A 209 8.55 -3.99 -3.68
CA HIS A 209 9.95 -3.75 -3.35
C HIS A 209 10.11 -3.28 -1.89
N LEU A 210 9.28 -2.35 -1.45
CA LEU A 210 9.33 -1.80 -0.09
C LEU A 210 8.83 -2.81 0.97
N VAL A 211 7.84 -3.64 0.63
CA VAL A 211 7.39 -4.76 1.48
C VAL A 211 8.53 -5.75 1.69
N GLU A 212 9.19 -6.18 0.62
CA GLU A 212 10.32 -7.10 0.68
C GLU A 212 11.49 -6.53 1.49
N LYS A 213 11.78 -5.23 1.32
CA LYS A 213 12.78 -4.49 2.13
C LYS A 213 12.44 -4.52 3.63
N GLU A 214 11.19 -4.27 4.01
CA GLU A 214 10.76 -4.28 5.41
C GLU A 214 10.72 -5.68 6.01
N LEU A 215 10.35 -6.70 5.24
CA LEU A 215 10.38 -8.10 5.69
C LEU A 215 11.82 -8.58 5.92
N ALA A 216 12.75 -8.19 5.05
CA ALA A 216 14.17 -8.54 5.18
C ALA A 216 14.87 -7.82 6.36
N ALA A 217 14.29 -6.74 6.89
CA ALA A 217 14.83 -5.97 8.01
C ALA A 217 14.31 -6.44 9.39
N ARG A 218 13.46 -7.47 9.43
CA ARG A 218 12.90 -8.06 10.66
C ARG A 218 13.73 -9.26 11.09
#